data_6abf0d1c23298718505418323d8cdb0f
#
_entry.id   6abf0d1c23298718505418323d8cdb0f
#
_cell.length_a   1.000
_cell.length_b   1.000
_cell.length_c   1.000
_cell.angle_alpha   90.00
_cell.angle_beta   90.00
_cell.angle_gamma   90.00
#
_symmetry.space_group_name_H-M   'P 1'
#
loop_
_entity.id
_entity.type
_entity.pdbx_description
1 polymer ?
#
loop_
_entity_poly.entity_id
_entity_poly.type
_entity_poly.pdbx_seq_one_letter_code
_entity_poly.pdbx_strand_id
1 'polypeptide(L)'
;AFLQSMVTVNESWIDYFIIGVYFVFVLGIGAVLRTKMQTSEDYFLSGRSLPSWITGLAFLGANLGALEIMGMGAGAATYGIMQSHYYWIGAIPAMCFVALFMIPFYYASRVHSVPGFLRLRYNEATRGFNSILFAIFMILLSGINMFAMALVFELLLGWSLTASIFLSAGIVLAYVTLGGLS
;
A
#
# COMPACT_ATOMS: atom_id res chain seq x y z
N ALA A 1 6.42 -21.65 20.58
CA ALA A 1 5.46 -22.23 21.53
C ALA A 1 5.18 -21.30 22.73
N PHE A 2 6.20 -20.76 23.41
CA PHE A 2 5.99 -19.91 24.61
C PHE A 2 5.38 -18.54 24.30
N LEU A 3 5.74 -17.91 23.18
CA LEU A 3 5.13 -16.64 22.74
C LEU A 3 3.70 -16.83 22.20
N GLN A 4 3.39 -17.97 21.62
CA GLN A 4 2.04 -18.30 21.15
C GLN A 4 1.02 -18.47 22.29
N SER A 5 1.46 -18.90 23.48
CA SER A 5 0.56 -19.04 24.64
C SER A 5 0.26 -17.73 25.38
N MET A 6 1.02 -16.67 25.10
CA MET A 6 0.82 -15.35 25.77
C MET A 6 -0.07 -14.39 25.00
N VAL A 7 -0.36 -14.62 23.72
CA VAL A 7 -1.21 -13.77 22.87
C VAL A 7 -2.30 -14.60 22.20
N THR A 8 -3.06 -15.33 23.01
CA THR A 8 -4.39 -15.76 22.57
C THR A 8 -5.32 -14.56 22.75
N VAL A 9 -5.45 -13.75 21.71
CA VAL A 9 -6.57 -12.80 21.61
C VAL A 9 -7.82 -13.66 21.64
N ASN A 10 -8.71 -13.39 22.60
CA ASN A 10 -9.96 -14.15 22.74
C ASN A 10 -10.87 -13.71 21.57
N GLU A 11 -10.74 -14.40 20.43
CA GLU A 11 -11.46 -14.08 19.19
C GLU A 11 -12.95 -14.18 19.46
N SER A 12 -13.62 -13.04 19.38
CA SER A 12 -15.08 -12.97 19.43
C SER A 12 -15.64 -13.07 18.01
N TRP A 13 -16.80 -13.65 17.86
CA TRP A 13 -17.49 -13.64 16.58
C TRP A 13 -17.75 -12.20 16.07
N ILE A 14 -17.73 -11.22 16.95
CA ILE A 14 -17.81 -9.80 16.63
C ILE A 14 -16.61 -9.35 15.78
N ASP A 15 -15.40 -9.86 16.05
CA ASP A 15 -14.19 -9.52 15.30
C ASP A 15 -14.28 -10.00 13.85
N TYR A 16 -14.76 -11.23 13.64
CA TYR A 16 -15.02 -11.76 12.29
C TYR A 16 -16.12 -11.00 11.56
N PHE A 17 -17.15 -10.55 12.29
CA PHE A 17 -18.21 -9.73 11.71
C PHE A 17 -17.68 -8.38 11.24
N ILE A 18 -16.86 -7.70 12.04
CA ILE A 18 -16.23 -6.43 11.69
C ILE A 18 -15.32 -6.59 10.44
N ILE A 19 -14.50 -7.63 10.41
CA ILE A 19 -13.66 -7.97 9.26
C ILE A 19 -14.54 -8.22 8.03
N GLY A 20 -15.60 -8.99 8.15
CA GLY A 20 -16.55 -9.27 7.07
C GLY A 20 -17.20 -8.00 6.51
N VAL A 21 -17.69 -7.12 7.39
CA VAL A 21 -18.28 -5.82 6.99
C VAL A 21 -17.25 -4.97 6.26
N TYR A 22 -16.01 -4.90 6.74
CA TYR A 22 -14.96 -4.17 6.07
C TYR A 22 -14.69 -4.68 4.64
N PHE A 23 -14.57 -5.99 4.47
CA PHE A 23 -14.35 -6.57 3.14
C PHE A 23 -15.53 -6.36 2.19
N VAL A 24 -16.77 -6.54 2.68
CA VAL A 24 -17.96 -6.25 1.88
C VAL A 24 -17.99 -4.78 1.43
N PHE A 25 -17.62 -3.87 2.32
CA PHE A 25 -17.55 -2.45 2.00
C PHE A 25 -16.48 -2.15 0.94
N VAL A 26 -15.25 -2.65 1.10
CA VAL A 26 -14.14 -2.43 0.15
C VAL A 26 -14.44 -3.06 -1.21
N LEU A 27 -14.91 -4.30 -1.26
CA LEU A 27 -15.28 -4.97 -2.50
C LEU A 27 -16.49 -4.31 -3.16
N GLY A 28 -17.44 -3.84 -2.35
CA GLY A 28 -18.63 -3.11 -2.83
C GLY A 28 -18.24 -1.79 -3.52
N ILE A 29 -17.33 -1.02 -2.94
CA ILE A 29 -16.78 0.19 -3.57
C ILE A 29 -16.10 -0.18 -4.89
N GLY A 30 -15.22 -1.19 -4.91
CA GLY A 30 -14.54 -1.64 -6.13
C GLY A 30 -15.52 -2.06 -7.24
N ALA A 31 -16.58 -2.77 -6.88
CA ALA A 31 -17.62 -3.19 -7.83
C ALA A 31 -18.41 -2.01 -8.42
N VAL A 32 -18.74 -1.01 -7.60
CA VAL A 32 -19.43 0.21 -8.05
C VAL A 32 -18.54 1.06 -8.96
N LEU A 33 -17.26 1.19 -8.59
CA LEU A 33 -16.32 1.99 -9.38
C LEU A 33 -15.97 1.33 -10.73
N ARG A 34 -15.99 0.00 -10.81
CA ARG A 34 -15.76 -0.71 -12.06
C ARG A 34 -16.63 -0.22 -13.21
N THR A 35 -17.89 0.14 -12.94
CA THR A 35 -18.83 0.60 -13.97
C THR A 35 -18.48 1.98 -14.53
N LYS A 36 -17.65 2.75 -13.84
CA LYS A 36 -17.23 4.10 -14.25
C LYS A 36 -15.92 4.12 -15.03
N MET A 37 -15.20 2.99 -15.05
CA MET A 37 -13.90 2.88 -15.73
C MET A 37 -14.11 2.41 -17.16
N GLN A 38 -13.91 3.29 -18.11
CA GLN A 38 -14.08 3.01 -19.54
C GLN A 38 -12.75 3.01 -20.29
N THR A 39 -11.72 3.64 -19.75
CA THR A 39 -10.41 3.76 -20.40
C THR A 39 -9.27 3.30 -19.49
N SER A 40 -8.12 2.98 -20.10
CA SER A 40 -6.90 2.70 -19.34
C SER A 40 -6.45 3.90 -18.48
N GLU A 41 -6.75 5.12 -18.93
CA GLU A 41 -6.43 6.33 -18.18
C GLU A 41 -7.32 6.46 -16.94
N ASP A 42 -8.59 6.10 -17.02
CA ASP A 42 -9.48 6.02 -15.86
C ASP A 42 -8.98 5.00 -14.85
N TYR A 43 -8.56 3.82 -15.32
CA TYR A 43 -8.08 2.75 -14.47
C TYR A 43 -6.79 3.09 -13.72
N PHE A 44 -5.81 3.70 -14.40
CA PHE A 44 -4.49 3.99 -13.82
C PHE A 44 -4.36 5.39 -13.19
N LEU A 45 -5.17 6.35 -13.61
CA LEU A 45 -5.04 7.76 -13.20
C LEU A 45 -6.35 8.36 -12.67
N SER A 46 -7.40 7.55 -12.51
CA SER A 46 -8.75 8.02 -12.08
C SER A 46 -9.24 9.21 -12.91
N GLY A 47 -8.96 9.22 -14.23
CA GLY A 47 -9.32 10.30 -15.14
C GLY A 47 -8.72 11.67 -14.76
N ARG A 48 -7.73 11.71 -13.85
CA ARG A 48 -7.10 12.93 -13.27
C ARG A 48 -8.12 13.89 -12.62
N SER A 49 -9.24 13.37 -12.15
CA SER A 49 -10.37 14.15 -11.60
C SER A 49 -10.45 14.15 -10.08
N LEU A 50 -9.54 13.45 -9.39
CA LEU A 50 -9.56 13.33 -7.94
C LEU A 50 -9.22 14.67 -7.27
N PRO A 51 -10.01 15.13 -6.30
CA PRO A 51 -9.67 16.31 -5.51
C PRO A 51 -8.45 16.03 -4.63
N SER A 52 -7.67 17.06 -4.31
CA SER A 52 -6.38 16.98 -3.63
C SER A 52 -6.46 16.29 -2.26
N TRP A 53 -7.55 16.44 -1.53
CA TRP A 53 -7.72 15.80 -0.22
C TRP A 53 -7.90 14.28 -0.34
N ILE A 54 -8.63 13.78 -1.36
CA ILE A 54 -8.76 12.34 -1.62
C ILE A 54 -7.40 11.76 -2.04
N THR A 55 -6.68 12.47 -2.92
CA THR A 55 -5.32 12.06 -3.32
C THR A 55 -4.37 12.02 -2.13
N GLY A 56 -4.47 12.98 -1.21
CA GLY A 56 -3.70 12.99 0.03
C GLY A 56 -4.02 11.80 0.95
N LEU A 57 -5.31 11.47 1.12
CA LEU A 57 -5.72 10.29 1.91
C LEU A 57 -5.28 8.98 1.24
N ALA A 58 -5.39 8.87 -0.08
CA ALA A 58 -4.91 7.71 -0.82
C ALA A 58 -3.39 7.54 -0.68
N PHE A 59 -2.63 8.63 -0.72
CA PHE A 59 -1.19 8.62 -0.46
C PHE A 59 -0.84 8.15 0.95
N LEU A 60 -1.57 8.63 1.97
CA LEU A 60 -1.41 8.14 3.35
C LEU A 60 -1.75 6.65 3.45
N GLY A 61 -2.85 6.21 2.87
CA GLY A 61 -3.24 4.79 2.85
C GLY A 61 -2.21 3.89 2.18
N ALA A 62 -1.58 4.36 1.10
CA ALA A 62 -0.52 3.62 0.41
C ALA A 62 0.78 3.51 1.23
N ASN A 63 1.01 4.42 2.19
CA ASN A 63 2.18 4.42 3.06
C ASN A 63 1.93 3.80 4.44
N LEU A 64 0.70 3.42 4.79
CA LEU A 64 0.34 2.82 6.08
C LEU A 64 -0.10 1.37 5.87
N GLY A 65 0.86 0.48 5.69
CA GLY A 65 0.63 -0.94 5.55
C GLY A 65 0.82 -1.72 6.86
N ALA A 66 0.61 -3.03 6.80
CA ALA A 66 0.84 -3.93 7.94
C ALA A 66 2.30 -3.89 8.42
N LEU A 67 3.24 -3.74 7.49
CA LEU A 67 4.67 -3.66 7.79
C LEU A 67 5.01 -2.43 8.64
N GLU A 68 4.44 -1.27 8.29
CA GLU A 68 4.65 -0.03 9.04
C GLU A 68 4.07 -0.13 10.44
N ILE A 69 2.85 -0.65 10.59
CA ILE A 69 2.19 -0.79 11.89
C ILE A 69 2.97 -1.76 12.77
N MET A 70 3.34 -2.93 12.26
CA MET A 70 4.11 -3.93 13.01
C MET A 70 5.53 -3.46 13.30
N GLY A 71 6.22 -2.91 12.29
CA GLY A 71 7.59 -2.42 12.42
C GLY A 71 7.70 -1.25 13.39
N MET A 72 6.77 -0.30 13.31
CA MET A 72 6.72 0.82 14.26
C MET A 72 6.34 0.38 15.67
N GLY A 73 5.40 -0.57 15.79
CA GLY A 73 5.02 -1.14 17.09
C GLY A 73 6.19 -1.87 17.76
N ALA A 74 6.89 -2.73 17.02
CA ALA A 74 8.07 -3.44 17.51
C ALA A 74 9.22 -2.47 17.83
N GLY A 75 9.45 -1.48 16.98
CA GLY A 75 10.45 -0.45 17.21
C GLY A 75 10.13 0.42 18.43
N ALA A 76 8.86 0.81 18.61
CA ALA A 76 8.43 1.57 19.79
C ALA A 76 8.57 0.77 21.08
N ALA A 77 8.33 -0.56 21.05
CA ALA A 77 8.55 -1.42 22.19
C ALA A 77 10.06 -1.55 22.56
N THR A 78 10.95 -1.46 21.56
CA THR A 78 12.40 -1.60 21.76
C THR A 78 13.08 -0.27 22.09
N TYR A 79 12.74 0.80 21.36
CA TYR A 79 13.42 2.10 21.40
C TYR A 79 12.57 3.21 22.04
N GLY A 80 11.33 2.91 22.41
CA GLY A 80 10.41 3.88 22.96
C GLY A 80 10.04 4.98 21.96
N ILE A 81 9.82 6.19 22.47
CA ILE A 81 9.40 7.35 21.66
C ILE A 81 10.41 7.73 20.58
N MET A 82 11.66 7.30 20.70
CA MET A 82 12.71 7.56 19.71
C MET A 82 12.35 6.95 18.34
N GLN A 83 11.48 5.96 18.28
CA GLN A 83 10.99 5.39 17.02
C GLN A 83 10.28 6.44 16.14
N SER A 84 9.61 7.43 16.70
CA SER A 84 8.96 8.51 15.95
C SER A 84 9.94 9.36 15.13
N HIS A 85 11.21 9.37 15.55
CA HIS A 85 12.28 10.12 14.90
C HIS A 85 12.50 9.74 13.43
N TYR A 86 12.32 8.47 13.10
CA TYR A 86 12.44 7.99 11.71
C TYR A 86 11.46 8.68 10.77
N TYR A 87 10.22 8.95 11.21
CA TYR A 87 9.25 9.69 10.42
C TYR A 87 9.54 11.19 10.38
N TRP A 88 9.87 11.80 11.54
CA TRP A 88 10.11 13.23 11.63
C TRP A 88 11.32 13.70 10.81
N ILE A 89 12.39 12.94 10.81
CA ILE A 89 13.63 13.33 10.12
C ILE A 89 13.77 12.58 8.78
N GLY A 90 13.39 11.32 8.72
CA GLY A 90 13.56 10.52 7.50
C GLY A 90 12.46 10.76 6.47
N ALA A 91 11.21 10.60 6.84
CA ALA A 91 10.11 10.58 5.87
C ALA A 91 9.54 11.97 5.58
N ILE A 92 9.19 12.76 6.62
CA ILE A 92 8.47 14.03 6.41
C ILE A 92 9.27 15.05 5.58
N PRO A 93 10.56 15.34 5.86
CA PRO A 93 11.32 16.26 5.04
C PRO A 93 11.49 15.78 3.59
N ALA A 94 11.71 14.49 3.38
CA ALA A 94 11.82 13.91 2.05
C ALA A 94 10.49 14.05 1.27
N MET A 95 9.36 13.76 1.89
CA MET A 95 8.03 13.93 1.30
C MET A 95 7.72 15.39 0.99
N CYS A 96 8.06 16.32 1.89
CA CYS A 96 7.93 17.75 1.65
C CYS A 96 8.78 18.21 0.46
N PHE A 97 10.02 17.75 0.37
CA PHE A 97 10.87 18.05 -0.77
C PHE A 97 10.28 17.53 -2.09
N VAL A 98 9.83 16.29 -2.12
CA VAL A 98 9.17 15.72 -3.30
C VAL A 98 7.92 16.51 -3.67
N ALA A 99 7.07 16.85 -2.68
CA ALA A 99 5.83 17.57 -2.93
C ALA A 99 6.08 18.98 -3.50
N LEU A 100 7.05 19.71 -2.96
CA LEU A 100 7.31 21.11 -3.35
C LEU A 100 8.12 21.22 -4.64
N PHE A 101 9.10 20.34 -4.85
CA PHE A 101 10.03 20.46 -5.95
C PHE A 101 9.81 19.45 -7.08
N MET A 102 9.53 18.18 -6.78
CA MET A 102 9.47 17.14 -7.79
C MET A 102 8.09 16.99 -8.43
N ILE A 103 7.01 17.03 -7.64
CA ILE A 103 5.65 16.86 -8.16
C ILE A 103 5.27 17.91 -9.20
N PRO A 104 5.59 19.21 -9.05
CA PRO A 104 5.32 20.20 -10.09
C PRO A 104 5.93 19.85 -11.46
N PHE A 105 7.16 19.32 -11.48
CA PHE A 105 7.81 18.88 -12.72
C PHE A 105 7.13 17.65 -13.33
N TYR A 106 6.75 16.66 -12.51
CA TYR A 106 6.02 15.49 -12.97
C TYR A 106 4.65 15.86 -13.52
N TYR A 107 3.94 16.74 -12.83
CA TYR A 107 2.63 17.20 -13.27
C TYR A 107 2.71 18.01 -14.59
N ALA A 108 3.66 18.92 -14.70
CA ALA A 108 3.87 19.73 -15.89
C ALA A 108 4.28 18.89 -17.11
N SER A 109 5.08 17.84 -16.91
CA SER A 109 5.52 16.95 -17.99
C SER A 109 4.45 16.00 -18.51
N ARG A 110 3.30 15.89 -17.82
CA ARG A 110 2.16 15.02 -18.16
C ARG A 110 2.50 13.55 -18.38
N VAL A 111 3.58 13.08 -17.79
CA VAL A 111 3.98 11.67 -17.87
C VAL A 111 3.15 10.80 -16.93
N HIS A 112 2.96 9.53 -17.30
CA HIS A 112 2.19 8.56 -16.54
C HIS A 112 3.02 7.88 -15.44
N SER A 113 4.35 8.02 -15.47
CA SER A 113 5.24 7.33 -14.53
C SER A 113 6.59 8.02 -14.42
N VAL A 114 7.29 7.77 -13.30
CA VAL A 114 8.67 8.26 -13.09
C VAL A 114 9.64 7.78 -14.17
N PRO A 115 9.63 6.50 -14.62
CA PRO A 115 10.42 6.09 -15.76
C PRO A 115 10.14 6.87 -17.05
N GLY A 116 8.87 7.23 -17.28
CA GLY A 116 8.47 8.08 -18.40
C GLY A 116 9.10 9.47 -18.33
N PHE A 117 9.17 10.07 -17.13
CA PHE A 117 9.85 11.34 -16.91
C PHE A 117 11.35 11.23 -17.17
N LEU A 118 12.00 10.16 -16.72
CA LEU A 118 13.43 9.93 -16.95
C LEU A 118 13.76 9.82 -18.45
N ARG A 119 12.86 9.25 -19.25
CA ARG A 119 13.01 9.26 -20.71
C ARG A 119 13.09 10.67 -21.28
N LEU A 120 12.19 11.55 -20.83
CA LEU A 120 12.16 12.94 -21.32
C LEU A 120 13.41 13.74 -20.92
N ARG A 121 13.95 13.45 -19.74
CA ARG A 121 15.11 14.17 -19.20
C ARG A 121 16.44 13.62 -19.68
N TYR A 122 16.55 12.30 -19.89
CA TYR A 122 17.80 11.62 -20.25
C TYR A 122 17.64 10.88 -21.57
N ASN A 123 17.36 9.56 -21.49
CA ASN A 123 17.24 8.71 -22.69
C ASN A 123 16.40 7.44 -22.40
N GLU A 124 16.19 6.65 -23.46
CA GLU A 124 15.42 5.41 -23.41
C GLU A 124 16.12 4.32 -22.56
N ALA A 125 17.46 4.26 -22.56
CA ALA A 125 18.20 3.30 -21.75
C ALA A 125 17.99 3.53 -20.26
N THR A 126 18.04 4.79 -19.81
CA THR A 126 17.77 5.18 -18.41
C THR A 126 16.33 4.82 -18.01
N ARG A 127 15.36 5.04 -18.90
CA ARG A 127 13.98 4.60 -18.68
C ARG A 127 13.89 3.10 -18.49
N GLY A 128 14.48 2.33 -19.43
CA GLY A 128 14.45 0.87 -19.39
C GLY A 128 15.07 0.30 -18.13
N PHE A 129 16.25 0.77 -17.77
CA PHE A 129 16.94 0.36 -16.54
C PHE A 129 16.11 0.66 -15.28
N ASN A 130 15.60 1.88 -15.15
CA ASN A 130 14.77 2.25 -14.00
C ASN A 130 13.46 1.43 -13.94
N SER A 131 12.83 1.15 -15.08
CA SER A 131 11.60 0.35 -15.13
C SER A 131 11.83 -1.08 -14.64
N ILE A 132 12.94 -1.70 -15.02
CA ILE A 132 13.29 -3.06 -14.60
C ILE A 132 13.57 -3.08 -13.08
N LEU A 133 14.40 -2.16 -12.60
CA LEU A 133 14.71 -2.07 -11.16
C LEU A 133 13.43 -1.83 -10.33
N PHE A 134 12.58 -0.93 -10.78
CA PHE A 134 11.33 -0.62 -10.10
C PHE A 134 10.38 -1.81 -10.09
N ALA A 135 10.27 -2.56 -11.18
CA ALA A 135 9.46 -3.77 -11.24
C ALA A 135 9.95 -4.83 -10.24
N ILE A 136 11.25 -5.10 -10.21
CA ILE A 136 11.85 -6.04 -9.25
C ILE A 136 11.57 -5.58 -7.81
N PHE A 137 11.81 -4.30 -7.51
CA PHE A 137 11.56 -3.73 -6.20
C PHE A 137 10.10 -3.87 -5.77
N MET A 138 9.15 -3.58 -6.66
CA MET A 138 7.72 -3.69 -6.36
C MET A 138 7.27 -5.12 -6.11
N ILE A 139 7.81 -6.10 -6.84
CA ILE A 139 7.52 -7.52 -6.60
C ILE A 139 8.02 -7.94 -5.21
N LEU A 140 9.25 -7.59 -4.86
CA LEU A 140 9.82 -7.91 -3.54
C LEU A 140 9.05 -7.22 -2.41
N LEU A 141 8.74 -5.93 -2.56
CA LEU A 141 7.99 -5.17 -1.57
C LEU A 141 6.58 -5.73 -1.37
N SER A 142 5.91 -6.11 -2.45
CA SER A 142 4.59 -6.76 -2.39
C SER A 142 4.65 -8.07 -1.62
N GLY A 143 5.67 -8.90 -1.88
CA GLY A 143 5.87 -10.15 -1.13
C GLY A 143 6.09 -9.92 0.36
N ILE A 144 6.90 -8.93 0.74
CA ILE A 144 7.15 -8.56 2.14
C ILE A 144 5.85 -8.09 2.81
N ASN A 145 5.07 -7.24 2.16
CA ASN A 145 3.80 -6.77 2.70
C ASN A 145 2.77 -7.89 2.88
N MET A 146 2.68 -8.84 1.92
CA MET A 146 1.82 -10.02 2.05
C MET A 146 2.25 -10.91 3.23
N PHE A 147 3.55 -11.11 3.41
CA PHE A 147 4.09 -11.86 4.52
C PHE A 147 3.80 -11.16 5.87
N ALA A 148 4.00 -9.84 5.96
CA ALA A 148 3.67 -9.08 7.17
C ALA A 148 2.18 -9.17 7.53
N MET A 149 1.29 -9.07 6.54
CA MET A 149 -0.16 -9.24 6.75
C MET A 149 -0.50 -10.65 7.21
N ALA A 150 0.15 -11.67 6.63
CA ALA A 150 -0.06 -13.05 7.04
C ALA A 150 0.38 -13.31 8.48
N LEU A 151 1.47 -12.68 8.95
CA LEU A 151 1.89 -12.73 10.34
C LEU A 151 0.84 -12.13 11.28
N VAL A 152 0.19 -11.03 10.88
CA VAL A 152 -0.92 -10.43 11.65
C VAL A 152 -2.06 -11.44 11.79
N PHE A 153 -2.46 -12.10 10.71
CA PHE A 153 -3.52 -13.11 10.76
C PHE A 153 -3.13 -14.35 11.58
N GLU A 154 -1.89 -14.80 11.47
CA GLU A 154 -1.39 -15.89 12.30
C GLU A 154 -1.41 -15.55 13.79
N LEU A 155 -0.95 -14.33 14.17
CA LEU A 155 -0.89 -13.89 15.55
C LEU A 155 -2.27 -13.58 16.15
N LEU A 156 -3.16 -12.95 15.36
CA LEU A 156 -4.47 -12.53 15.86
C LEU A 156 -5.55 -13.62 15.71
N LEU A 157 -5.57 -14.33 14.58
CA LEU A 157 -6.63 -15.28 14.24
C LEU A 157 -6.18 -16.76 14.37
N GLY A 158 -4.92 -17.01 14.73
CA GLY A 158 -4.40 -18.38 14.86
C GLY A 158 -4.36 -19.16 13.53
N TRP A 159 -4.50 -18.51 12.40
CA TRP A 159 -4.53 -19.16 11.09
C TRP A 159 -3.13 -19.59 10.65
N SER A 160 -3.04 -20.62 9.82
CA SER A 160 -1.74 -21.01 9.28
C SER A 160 -1.19 -19.90 8.35
N LEU A 161 0.11 -19.63 8.44
CA LEU A 161 0.80 -18.61 7.65
C LEU A 161 0.52 -18.76 6.15
N THR A 162 0.56 -19.98 5.64
CA THR A 162 0.31 -20.27 4.22
C THR A 162 -1.12 -19.90 3.80
N ALA A 163 -2.13 -20.29 4.58
CA ALA A 163 -3.52 -19.93 4.29
C ALA A 163 -3.73 -18.42 4.32
N SER A 164 -3.13 -17.73 5.29
CA SER A 164 -3.19 -16.28 5.44
C SER A 164 -2.56 -15.53 4.26
N ILE A 165 -1.44 -16.01 3.72
CA ILE A 165 -0.80 -15.44 2.52
C ILE A 165 -1.74 -15.57 1.30
N PHE A 166 -2.26 -16.77 1.04
CA PHE A 166 -3.15 -16.98 -0.12
C PHE A 166 -4.46 -16.21 0.00
N LEU A 167 -5.03 -16.13 1.19
CA LEU A 167 -6.26 -15.36 1.43
C LEU A 167 -6.00 -13.87 1.19
N SER A 168 -4.95 -13.30 1.78
CA SER A 168 -4.57 -11.89 1.60
C SER A 168 -4.31 -11.57 0.13
N ALA A 169 -3.54 -12.41 -0.56
CA ALA A 169 -3.26 -12.25 -1.97
C ALA A 169 -4.54 -12.32 -2.82
N GLY A 170 -5.43 -13.26 -2.53
CA GLY A 170 -6.72 -13.38 -3.23
C GLY A 170 -7.61 -12.16 -3.06
N ILE A 171 -7.72 -11.62 -1.84
CA ILE A 171 -8.49 -10.41 -1.57
C ILE A 171 -7.91 -9.20 -2.29
N VAL A 172 -6.58 -8.99 -2.20
CA VAL A 172 -5.90 -7.89 -2.88
C VAL A 172 -6.10 -8.00 -4.40
N LEU A 173 -5.91 -9.19 -4.97
CA LEU A 173 -6.12 -9.43 -6.39
C LEU A 173 -7.57 -9.10 -6.80
N ALA A 174 -8.55 -9.51 -6.01
CA ALA A 174 -9.95 -9.24 -6.29
C ALA A 174 -10.27 -7.74 -6.32
N TYR A 175 -9.90 -6.96 -5.30
CA TYR A 175 -10.24 -5.54 -5.31
C TYR A 175 -9.41 -4.72 -6.29
N VAL A 176 -8.13 -5.07 -6.52
CA VAL A 176 -7.30 -4.37 -7.52
C VAL A 176 -7.82 -4.61 -8.93
N THR A 177 -8.22 -5.85 -9.26
CA THR A 177 -8.79 -6.14 -10.59
C THR A 177 -10.17 -5.52 -10.80
N LEU A 178 -10.94 -5.31 -9.74
CA LEU A 178 -12.26 -4.69 -9.81
C LEU A 178 -12.20 -3.16 -9.83
N GLY A 179 -11.36 -2.58 -9.00
CA GLY A 179 -11.38 -1.15 -8.70
C GLY A 179 -10.28 -0.30 -9.34
N GLY A 180 -9.16 -0.89 -9.79
CA GLY A 180 -8.01 -0.11 -10.24
C GLY A 180 -7.49 0.86 -9.17
N LEU A 181 -7.10 2.07 -9.58
CA LEU A 181 -6.65 3.16 -8.70
C LEU A 181 -7.75 4.14 -8.30
N SER A 182 -8.98 3.93 -8.70
CA SER A 182 -10.10 4.82 -8.40
C SER A 182 -10.80 4.54 -7.09
#